data_e1d40f4c938786d79de96803947bb0ab
#
_entry.id   e1d40f4c938786d79de96803947bb0ab
#
_cell.length_a   1.000
_cell.length_b   1.000
_cell.length_c   1.000
_cell.angle_alpha   90.00
_cell.angle_beta   90.00
_cell.angle_gamma   90.00
#
_symmetry.space_group_name_H-M   'P 1'
#
loop_
_entity.id
_entity.type
_entity.pdbx_description
1 polymer ?
#
loop_
_entity_poly.entity_id
_entity_poly.type
_entity_poly.pdbx_seq_one_letter_code
_entity_poly.pdbx_strand_id
1 'polypeptide(L)'
;MTRPIQLADVGVPPLDVPEELPVVPAAEFEQRIAALLAAVDVDQVVVYGDREHAASLVFLCNLDPRFEEVLLVLGRGRRTLLVGKEDIGYVPIVPIEVDVILCPTLSLMGIDRAGGLTVEQGLREAGLAEGDRIGVVGWKTLLPGESSGTFAPIFAPAFVVDTLREIAGRPELVVDVTAALTSPRSGLRSFCSADQIAVFEWGASRCSAYVMEILAGARPGVS
;
A
#
# COMPACT_ATOMS: atom_id res chain seq x y z
N MET A 1 -44.00 -9.05 29.42
CA MET A 1 -44.56 -7.71 29.11
C MET A 1 -43.79 -7.16 27.91
N THR A 2 -44.41 -7.16 26.74
CA THR A 2 -43.87 -6.52 25.53
C THR A 2 -44.05 -5.00 25.66
N ARG A 3 -42.97 -4.23 25.65
CA ARG A 3 -43.07 -2.77 25.55
C ARG A 3 -43.65 -2.42 24.17
N PRO A 4 -44.65 -1.55 24.07
CA PRO A 4 -45.15 -1.08 22.79
C PRO A 4 -44.04 -0.34 22.07
N ILE A 5 -43.79 -0.69 20.82
CA ILE A 5 -42.85 0.04 19.91
C ILE A 5 -43.65 1.24 19.39
N GLN A 6 -43.17 2.43 19.65
CA GLN A 6 -43.74 3.65 19.08
C GLN A 6 -42.85 4.12 17.94
N LEU A 7 -43.45 4.22 16.76
CA LEU A 7 -42.77 4.84 15.60
C LEU A 7 -42.77 6.36 15.84
N ALA A 8 -41.59 6.94 15.79
CA ALA A 8 -41.41 8.40 15.85
C ALA A 8 -40.68 8.86 14.57
N ASP A 9 -41.05 10.01 14.10
CA ASP A 9 -40.28 10.67 13.05
C ASP A 9 -39.00 11.20 13.68
N VAL A 10 -37.86 10.58 13.33
CA VAL A 10 -36.55 11.00 13.80
C VAL A 10 -35.92 11.79 12.67
N GLY A 11 -35.83 13.11 12.84
CA GLY A 11 -35.16 13.97 11.88
C GLY A 11 -33.71 13.51 11.64
N VAL A 12 -33.28 13.54 10.39
CA VAL A 12 -31.86 13.28 10.02
C VAL A 12 -31.00 14.38 10.65
N PRO A 13 -30.03 14.03 11.51
CA PRO A 13 -29.12 15.05 12.04
C PRO A 13 -28.33 15.71 10.89
N PRO A 14 -28.12 17.04 10.93
CA PRO A 14 -27.26 17.67 9.95
C PRO A 14 -25.84 17.13 10.11
N LEU A 15 -25.27 16.60 9.00
CA LEU A 15 -23.90 16.19 8.94
C LEU A 15 -23.12 17.32 8.23
N ASP A 16 -22.24 17.97 8.94
CA ASP A 16 -21.36 18.99 8.39
C ASP A 16 -20.22 18.26 7.67
N VAL A 17 -20.39 18.07 6.36
CA VAL A 17 -19.41 17.37 5.52
C VAL A 17 -18.65 18.40 4.72
N PRO A 18 -17.32 18.53 4.87
CA PRO A 18 -16.52 19.44 4.07
C PRO A 18 -16.70 19.17 2.57
N GLU A 19 -16.81 20.24 1.77
CA GLU A 19 -17.00 20.12 0.33
C GLU A 19 -15.75 19.57 -0.36
N GLU A 20 -14.56 20.02 0.06
CA GLU A 20 -13.29 19.66 -0.53
C GLU A 20 -12.67 18.43 0.15
N LEU A 21 -12.12 17.53 -0.65
CA LEU A 21 -11.32 16.40 -0.16
C LEU A 21 -10.01 16.92 0.42
N PRO A 22 -9.71 16.66 1.71
CA PRO A 22 -8.40 16.96 2.28
C PRO A 22 -7.29 16.19 1.55
N VAL A 23 -6.11 16.79 1.45
CA VAL A 23 -4.97 16.20 0.76
C VAL A 23 -3.82 16.03 1.74
N VAL A 24 -3.24 14.83 1.80
CA VAL A 24 -1.98 14.60 2.51
C VAL A 24 -0.85 15.24 1.71
N PRO A 25 -0.06 16.17 2.28
CA PRO A 25 0.99 16.86 1.55
C PRO A 25 2.11 15.93 1.07
N ALA A 26 2.71 16.22 -0.09
CA ALA A 26 3.85 15.47 -0.62
C ALA A 26 4.99 15.32 0.40
N ALA A 27 5.29 16.36 1.14
CA ALA A 27 6.33 16.36 2.18
C ALA A 27 6.12 15.29 3.25
N GLU A 28 4.88 14.92 3.55
CA GLU A 28 4.59 13.85 4.51
C GLU A 28 4.99 12.48 3.96
N PHE A 29 4.72 12.19 2.69
CA PHE A 29 5.17 10.95 2.06
C PHE A 29 6.71 10.86 2.02
N GLU A 30 7.38 11.97 1.74
CA GLU A 30 8.84 12.04 1.79
C GLU A 30 9.40 11.75 3.19
N GLN A 31 8.78 12.32 4.23
CA GLN A 31 9.13 12.04 5.62
C GLN A 31 8.91 10.58 6.01
N ARG A 32 7.81 9.96 5.54
CA ARG A 32 7.51 8.54 5.78
C ARG A 32 8.55 7.62 5.13
N ILE A 33 8.96 7.92 3.90
CA ILE A 33 10.03 7.18 3.21
C ILE A 33 11.36 7.34 3.95
N ALA A 34 11.73 8.57 4.32
CA ALA A 34 12.95 8.83 5.07
C ALA A 34 12.95 8.11 6.43
N ALA A 35 11.81 8.11 7.13
CA ALA A 35 11.66 7.40 8.39
C ALA A 35 11.78 5.87 8.23
N LEU A 36 11.21 5.29 7.17
CA LEU A 36 11.36 3.86 6.85
C LEU A 36 12.83 3.50 6.62
N LEU A 37 13.50 4.25 5.75
CA LEU A 37 14.91 4.00 5.43
C LEU A 37 15.83 4.17 6.66
N ALA A 38 15.52 5.10 7.56
CA ALA A 38 16.25 5.28 8.82
C ALA A 38 15.99 4.17 9.85
N ALA A 39 14.84 3.49 9.76
CA ALA A 39 14.45 2.45 10.71
C ALA A 39 15.01 1.06 10.38
N VAL A 40 15.58 0.86 9.18
CA VAL A 40 16.04 -0.45 8.70
C VAL A 40 17.51 -0.40 8.31
N ASP A 41 18.23 -1.49 8.61
CA ASP A 41 19.65 -1.64 8.27
C ASP A 41 19.79 -2.48 6.99
N VAL A 42 19.51 -1.84 5.84
CA VAL A 42 19.58 -2.45 4.52
C VAL A 42 20.02 -1.42 3.47
N ASP A 43 20.57 -1.87 2.35
CA ASP A 43 20.98 -0.99 1.26
C ASP A 43 19.79 -0.46 0.47
N GLN A 44 18.77 -1.31 0.29
CA GLN A 44 17.56 -0.97 -0.44
C GLN A 44 16.32 -1.66 0.17
N VAL A 45 15.18 -1.02 0.00
CA VAL A 45 13.88 -1.56 0.42
C VAL A 45 13.01 -1.80 -0.81
N VAL A 46 12.41 -2.98 -0.90
CA VAL A 46 11.40 -3.31 -1.90
C VAL A 46 10.06 -3.47 -1.18
N VAL A 47 9.10 -2.63 -1.52
CA VAL A 47 7.74 -2.68 -0.99
C VAL A 47 6.84 -3.36 -2.01
N TYR A 48 6.24 -4.48 -1.63
CA TYR A 48 5.25 -5.16 -2.44
C TYR A 48 3.85 -4.60 -2.14
N GLY A 49 3.04 -4.46 -3.17
CA GLY A 49 1.62 -4.22 -3.04
C GLY A 49 0.83 -4.77 -4.22
N ASP A 50 -0.40 -5.12 -3.94
CA ASP A 50 -1.43 -5.53 -4.88
C ASP A 50 -2.77 -4.96 -4.42
N ARG A 51 -3.85 -5.30 -5.13
CA ARG A 51 -5.20 -4.83 -4.81
C ARG A 51 -5.64 -5.08 -3.37
N GLU A 52 -5.27 -6.23 -2.79
CA GLU A 52 -5.67 -6.61 -1.43
C GLU A 52 -4.66 -6.12 -0.37
N HIS A 53 -3.42 -5.86 -0.78
CA HIS A 53 -2.30 -5.54 0.10
C HIS A 53 -1.65 -4.19 -0.22
N ALA A 54 -2.45 -3.19 -0.60
CA ALA A 54 -1.98 -1.87 -1.01
C ALA A 54 -1.49 -0.97 0.14
N ALA A 55 -1.86 -1.26 1.37
CA ALA A 55 -1.78 -0.29 2.47
C ALA A 55 -0.37 0.27 2.74
N SER A 56 0.71 -0.47 2.45
CA SER A 56 2.09 0.04 2.57
C SER A 56 2.46 0.98 1.42
N LEU A 57 2.02 0.70 0.21
CA LEU A 57 2.20 1.61 -0.94
C LEU A 57 1.41 2.90 -0.77
N VAL A 58 0.13 2.79 -0.37
CA VAL A 58 -0.72 3.96 -0.09
C VAL A 58 -0.07 4.85 0.98
N PHE A 59 0.46 4.25 2.04
CA PHE A 59 1.13 4.99 3.11
C PHE A 59 2.39 5.71 2.63
N LEU A 60 3.19 5.08 1.76
CA LEU A 60 4.50 5.60 1.35
C LEU A 60 4.44 6.51 0.10
N CYS A 61 3.50 6.28 -0.81
CA CYS A 61 3.44 7.03 -2.07
C CYS A 61 2.03 7.29 -2.60
N ASN A 62 0.99 7.05 -1.81
CA ASN A 62 -0.42 7.24 -2.20
C ASN A 62 -0.88 6.37 -3.40
N LEU A 63 -0.12 5.37 -3.81
CA LEU A 63 -0.51 4.47 -4.89
C LEU A 63 -1.31 3.29 -4.33
N ASP A 64 -2.55 3.17 -4.80
CA ASP A 64 -3.44 2.05 -4.53
C ASP A 64 -3.56 1.20 -5.81
N PRO A 65 -2.81 0.10 -5.94
CA PRO A 65 -2.89 -0.78 -7.09
C PRO A 65 -4.31 -1.33 -7.26
N ARG A 66 -4.85 -1.22 -8.46
CA ARG A 66 -6.25 -1.61 -8.70
C ARG A 66 -6.38 -2.94 -9.43
N PHE A 67 -5.37 -3.33 -10.17
CA PHE A 67 -5.45 -4.48 -11.07
C PHE A 67 -4.27 -5.42 -10.97
N GLU A 68 -3.08 -4.91 -10.70
CA GLU A 68 -1.81 -5.61 -10.86
C GLU A 68 -0.96 -5.54 -9.60
N GLU A 69 0.13 -6.28 -9.58
CA GLU A 69 1.16 -6.13 -8.57
C GLU A 69 2.04 -4.92 -8.88
N VAL A 70 2.44 -4.21 -7.86
CA VAL A 70 3.36 -3.07 -7.93
C VAL A 70 4.51 -3.27 -6.96
N LEU A 71 5.72 -2.93 -7.39
CA LEU A 71 6.89 -2.88 -6.52
C LEU A 71 7.40 -1.44 -6.42
N LEU A 72 7.57 -0.95 -5.19
CA LEU A 72 8.25 0.31 -4.92
C LEU A 72 9.65 -0.01 -4.39
N VAL A 73 10.67 0.43 -5.12
CA VAL A 73 12.08 0.29 -4.75
C VAL A 73 12.59 1.60 -4.19
N LEU A 74 13.14 1.55 -2.98
CA LEU A 74 13.65 2.71 -2.24
C LEU A 74 15.10 2.48 -1.83
N GLY A 75 15.97 3.43 -2.08
CA GLY A 75 17.36 3.38 -1.65
C GLY A 75 18.29 4.18 -2.57
N ARG A 76 19.50 4.44 -2.12
CA ARG A 76 20.53 5.16 -2.88
C ARG A 76 20.06 6.51 -3.44
N GLY A 77 19.15 7.19 -2.72
CA GLY A 77 18.57 8.46 -3.16
C GLY A 77 17.52 8.34 -4.28
N ARG A 78 17.13 7.13 -4.68
CA ARG A 78 16.13 6.87 -5.72
C ARG A 78 14.83 6.31 -5.12
N ARG A 79 13.76 6.54 -5.83
CA ARG A 79 12.42 6.00 -5.57
C ARG A 79 11.88 5.54 -6.92
N THR A 80 11.72 4.24 -7.10
CA THR A 80 11.35 3.68 -8.39
C THR A 80 10.13 2.79 -8.24
N LEU A 81 9.10 3.04 -9.05
CA LEU A 81 7.92 2.19 -9.17
C LEU A 81 8.08 1.25 -10.37
N LEU A 82 7.95 -0.05 -10.14
CA LEU A 82 7.74 -1.03 -11.18
C LEU A 82 6.25 -1.30 -11.27
N VAL A 83 5.65 -1.03 -12.42
CA VAL A 83 4.21 -1.15 -12.67
C VAL A 83 3.92 -1.91 -13.95
N GLY A 84 2.79 -2.59 -14.02
CA GLY A 84 2.29 -3.19 -15.24
C GLY A 84 1.56 -2.17 -16.14
N LYS A 85 0.94 -2.69 -17.20
CA LYS A 85 0.31 -1.85 -18.25
C LYS A 85 -0.99 -1.19 -17.80
N GLU A 86 -1.70 -1.80 -16.85
CA GLU A 86 -2.96 -1.25 -16.35
C GLU A 86 -2.72 -0.21 -15.25
N ASP A 87 -1.82 -0.49 -14.32
CA ASP A 87 -1.59 0.40 -13.18
C ASP A 87 -0.72 1.62 -13.52
N ILE A 88 -0.01 1.63 -14.67
CA ILE A 88 0.76 2.81 -15.11
C ILE A 88 -0.12 4.07 -15.24
N GLY A 89 -1.39 3.90 -15.58
CA GLY A 89 -2.36 5.00 -15.66
C GLY A 89 -2.69 5.65 -14.31
N TYR A 90 -2.40 4.97 -13.20
CA TYR A 90 -2.62 5.47 -11.85
C TYR A 90 -1.39 6.16 -11.23
N VAL A 91 -0.21 6.02 -11.83
CA VAL A 91 1.02 6.66 -11.33
C VAL A 91 0.90 8.18 -11.13
N PRO A 92 0.16 8.94 -11.97
CA PRO A 92 -0.02 10.39 -11.75
C PRO A 92 -0.68 10.79 -10.41
N ILE A 93 -1.29 9.84 -9.67
CA ILE A 93 -1.84 10.10 -8.32
C ILE A 93 -0.74 10.19 -7.25
N VAL A 94 0.46 9.70 -7.54
CA VAL A 94 1.62 9.73 -6.62
C VAL A 94 2.07 11.16 -6.43
N PRO A 95 2.07 11.71 -5.19
CA PRO A 95 2.31 13.13 -4.96
C PRO A 95 3.80 13.50 -4.88
N ILE A 96 4.70 12.51 -4.92
CA ILE A 96 6.15 12.67 -4.83
C ILE A 96 6.82 12.30 -6.15
N GLU A 97 8.04 12.79 -6.35
CA GLU A 97 8.83 12.41 -7.53
C GLU A 97 9.27 10.94 -7.41
N VAL A 98 8.99 10.17 -8.45
CA VAL A 98 9.37 8.76 -8.59
C VAL A 98 9.80 8.46 -10.01
N ASP A 99 10.81 7.63 -10.17
CA ASP A 99 11.12 6.97 -11.44
C ASP A 99 10.06 5.89 -11.71
N VAL A 100 9.68 5.68 -12.95
CA VAL A 100 8.69 4.67 -13.32
C VAL A 100 9.28 3.71 -14.34
N ILE A 101 9.25 2.43 -14.04
CA ILE A 101 9.65 1.34 -14.93
C ILE A 101 8.42 0.54 -15.30
N LEU A 102 8.08 0.53 -16.59
CA LEU A 102 7.03 -0.34 -17.11
C LEU A 102 7.56 -1.78 -17.17
N CYS A 103 6.99 -2.64 -16.35
CA CYS A 103 7.33 -4.05 -16.25
C CYS A 103 6.10 -4.90 -16.65
N PRO A 104 5.91 -5.24 -17.94
CA PRO A 104 4.74 -5.98 -18.40
C PRO A 104 4.57 -7.35 -17.77
N THR A 105 5.61 -7.92 -17.16
CA THR A 105 5.51 -9.17 -16.39
C THR A 105 4.55 -9.05 -15.21
N LEU A 106 4.37 -7.86 -14.66
CA LEU A 106 3.40 -7.58 -13.57
C LEU A 106 1.97 -7.40 -14.09
N SER A 107 1.76 -7.29 -15.42
CA SER A 107 0.44 -7.10 -16.02
C SER A 107 -0.46 -8.33 -15.92
N LEU A 108 -1.76 -8.11 -15.95
CA LEU A 108 -2.78 -9.16 -15.95
C LEU A 108 -2.53 -10.19 -17.08
N MET A 109 -2.93 -11.44 -16.84
CA MET A 109 -2.65 -12.56 -17.75
C MET A 109 -3.22 -12.38 -19.16
N GLY A 110 -4.29 -11.61 -19.33
CA GLY A 110 -4.90 -11.32 -20.63
C GLY A 110 -4.16 -10.28 -21.48
N ILE A 111 -3.13 -9.64 -20.93
CA ILE A 111 -2.36 -8.58 -21.59
C ILE A 111 -1.14 -9.16 -22.29
N ASP A 112 -0.84 -8.66 -23.49
CA ASP A 112 0.41 -9.00 -24.17
C ASP A 112 1.62 -8.49 -23.37
N ARG A 113 2.45 -9.43 -22.92
CA ARG A 113 3.64 -9.20 -22.12
C ARG A 113 4.93 -9.53 -22.88
N ALA A 114 4.81 -9.92 -24.14
CA ALA A 114 5.96 -10.32 -24.95
C ALA A 114 6.94 -9.16 -25.17
N GLY A 115 8.23 -9.44 -25.07
CA GLY A 115 9.31 -8.46 -25.32
C GLY A 115 9.45 -7.37 -24.26
N GLY A 116 8.67 -7.40 -23.16
CA GLY A 116 8.81 -6.48 -22.06
C GLY A 116 9.88 -6.89 -21.05
N LEU A 117 10.19 -5.98 -20.12
CA LEU A 117 11.12 -6.27 -19.02
C LEU A 117 10.55 -7.37 -18.12
N THR A 118 11.43 -8.27 -17.71
CA THR A 118 11.15 -9.18 -16.60
C THR A 118 11.23 -8.42 -15.28
N VAL A 119 10.66 -9.00 -14.20
CA VAL A 119 10.78 -8.39 -12.85
C VAL A 119 12.25 -8.25 -12.45
N GLU A 120 13.09 -9.24 -12.74
CA GLU A 120 14.53 -9.15 -12.46
C GLU A 120 15.19 -7.97 -13.19
N GLN A 121 14.93 -7.83 -14.49
CA GLN A 121 15.49 -6.73 -15.29
C GLN A 121 15.02 -5.36 -14.75
N GLY A 122 13.72 -5.23 -14.44
CA GLY A 122 13.17 -4.01 -13.87
C GLY A 122 13.78 -3.67 -12.50
N LEU A 123 13.95 -4.66 -11.63
CA LEU A 123 14.59 -4.45 -10.31
C LEU A 123 16.07 -4.05 -10.44
N ARG A 124 16.80 -4.66 -11.36
CA ARG A 124 18.21 -4.24 -11.66
C ARG A 124 18.28 -2.82 -12.24
N GLU A 125 17.34 -2.46 -13.10
CA GLU A 125 17.24 -1.09 -13.64
C GLU A 125 16.88 -0.08 -12.54
N ALA A 126 16.05 -0.50 -11.56
CA ALA A 126 15.78 0.28 -10.36
C ALA A 126 16.98 0.43 -9.42
N GLY A 127 18.08 -0.29 -9.68
CA GLY A 127 19.35 -0.13 -8.99
C GLY A 127 19.70 -1.23 -8.00
N LEU A 128 18.97 -2.36 -7.96
CA LEU A 128 19.35 -3.52 -7.16
C LEU A 128 20.54 -4.24 -7.79
N ALA A 129 21.51 -4.66 -6.98
CA ALA A 129 22.72 -5.29 -7.42
C ALA A 129 23.10 -6.51 -6.56
N GLU A 130 24.01 -7.33 -7.07
CA GLU A 130 24.61 -8.43 -6.32
C GLU A 130 25.35 -7.89 -5.08
N GLY A 131 25.17 -8.55 -3.96
CA GLY A 131 25.73 -8.18 -2.67
C GLY A 131 24.88 -7.19 -1.88
N ASP A 132 23.81 -6.60 -2.45
CA ASP A 132 22.90 -5.72 -1.71
C ASP A 132 22.18 -6.48 -0.59
N ARG A 133 22.12 -5.86 0.57
CA ARG A 133 21.19 -6.25 1.62
C ARG A 133 19.83 -5.61 1.32
N ILE A 134 18.84 -6.44 0.98
CA ILE A 134 17.52 -6.00 0.51
C ILE A 134 16.46 -6.26 1.58
N GLY A 135 15.84 -5.20 2.07
CA GLY A 135 14.67 -5.27 2.93
C GLY A 135 13.39 -5.41 2.13
N VAL A 136 12.56 -6.40 2.44
CA VAL A 136 11.26 -6.56 1.79
C VAL A 136 10.15 -6.16 2.75
N VAL A 137 9.28 -5.29 2.31
CA VAL A 137 8.01 -4.97 2.98
C VAL A 137 6.91 -5.76 2.29
N GLY A 138 6.37 -6.75 3.01
CA GLY A 138 5.18 -7.50 2.62
C GLY A 138 3.92 -6.97 3.32
N TRP A 139 2.91 -7.83 3.42
CA TRP A 139 1.62 -7.43 4.03
C TRP A 139 1.42 -7.90 5.47
N LYS A 140 2.26 -8.81 5.98
CA LYS A 140 2.15 -9.38 7.32
C LYS A 140 3.51 -9.72 7.89
N THR A 141 3.66 -9.63 9.21
CA THR A 141 4.80 -10.16 9.96
C THR A 141 4.38 -11.35 10.79
N LEU A 142 5.29 -12.29 11.03
CA LEU A 142 5.10 -13.35 12.02
C LEU A 142 5.71 -12.97 13.36
N LEU A 143 5.10 -13.46 14.42
CA LEU A 143 5.68 -13.38 15.75
C LEU A 143 6.81 -14.42 15.91
N PRO A 144 7.75 -14.20 16.85
CA PRO A 144 8.76 -15.19 17.16
C PRO A 144 8.13 -16.55 17.52
N GLY A 145 8.59 -17.60 16.87
CA GLY A 145 8.09 -18.98 17.06
C GLY A 145 6.92 -19.40 16.16
N GLU A 146 6.35 -18.49 15.35
CA GLU A 146 5.33 -18.86 14.35
C GLU A 146 5.95 -19.47 13.07
N SER A 147 7.25 -19.42 12.91
CA SER A 147 7.98 -20.08 11.82
C SER A 147 9.19 -20.82 12.34
N SER A 148 9.42 -22.02 11.80
CA SER A 148 10.58 -22.86 12.08
C SER A 148 11.58 -22.94 10.91
N GLY A 149 11.39 -22.13 9.87
CA GLY A 149 12.26 -22.10 8.70
C GLY A 149 13.64 -21.51 8.97
N THR A 150 14.60 -21.83 8.12
CA THR A 150 15.99 -21.31 8.20
C THR A 150 16.02 -19.79 7.97
N PHE A 151 15.11 -19.28 7.11
CA PHE A 151 14.95 -17.86 6.85
C PHE A 151 13.66 -17.35 7.46
N ALA A 152 13.68 -16.10 7.93
CA ALA A 152 12.46 -15.42 8.31
C ALA A 152 11.50 -15.37 7.08
N PRO A 153 10.23 -15.78 7.27
CA PRO A 153 9.28 -15.73 6.17
C PRO A 153 8.96 -14.30 5.77
N ILE A 154 8.86 -14.08 4.47
CA ILE A 154 8.50 -12.80 3.87
C ILE A 154 7.13 -12.97 3.23
N PHE A 155 6.16 -12.14 3.64
CA PHE A 155 4.81 -12.18 3.10
C PHE A 155 4.72 -11.31 1.83
N ALA A 156 5.31 -11.82 0.77
CA ALA A 156 5.21 -11.36 -0.61
C ALA A 156 5.15 -12.60 -1.52
N PRO A 157 4.71 -12.49 -2.78
CA PRO A 157 4.72 -13.63 -3.69
C PRO A 157 6.11 -14.26 -3.81
N ALA A 158 6.15 -15.60 -3.82
CA ALA A 158 7.40 -16.34 -3.87
C ALA A 158 8.30 -15.90 -5.04
N PHE A 159 7.72 -15.67 -6.22
CA PHE A 159 8.49 -15.24 -7.39
C PHE A 159 9.22 -13.91 -7.18
N VAL A 160 8.65 -12.97 -6.43
CA VAL A 160 9.32 -11.69 -6.09
C VAL A 160 10.48 -11.95 -5.16
N VAL A 161 10.24 -12.71 -4.06
CA VAL A 161 11.27 -13.01 -3.06
C VAL A 161 12.43 -13.79 -3.66
N ASP A 162 12.13 -14.79 -4.50
CA ASP A 162 13.14 -15.62 -5.15
C ASP A 162 13.96 -14.80 -6.16
N THR A 163 13.31 -13.92 -6.95
CA THR A 163 14.01 -12.99 -7.84
C THR A 163 14.95 -12.07 -7.06
N LEU A 164 14.52 -11.53 -5.91
CA LEU A 164 15.38 -10.69 -5.06
C LEU A 164 16.59 -11.47 -4.52
N ARG A 165 16.40 -12.73 -4.12
CA ARG A 165 17.49 -13.62 -3.67
C ARG A 165 18.49 -13.91 -4.78
N GLU A 166 18.02 -14.12 -6.01
CA GLU A 166 18.88 -14.29 -7.19
C GLU A 166 19.68 -13.02 -7.48
N ILE A 167 19.04 -11.83 -7.41
CA ILE A 167 19.72 -10.56 -7.61
C ILE A 167 20.80 -10.33 -6.55
N ALA A 168 20.47 -10.55 -5.28
CA ALA A 168 21.41 -10.39 -4.17
C ALA A 168 22.56 -11.41 -4.19
N GLY A 169 22.40 -12.54 -4.90
CA GLY A 169 23.40 -13.63 -5.01
C GLY A 169 23.52 -14.48 -3.72
N ARG A 170 22.98 -14.03 -2.61
CA ARG A 170 22.96 -14.70 -1.31
C ARG A 170 21.61 -14.55 -0.65
N PRO A 171 20.83 -15.63 -0.47
CA PRO A 171 19.46 -15.58 0.05
C PRO A 171 19.32 -14.92 1.41
N GLU A 172 20.34 -14.99 2.26
CA GLU A 172 20.37 -14.38 3.61
C GLU A 172 20.45 -12.86 3.60
N LEU A 173 20.77 -12.25 2.45
CA LEU A 173 20.76 -10.79 2.29
C LEU A 173 19.35 -10.23 2.05
N VAL A 174 18.38 -11.09 1.73
CA VAL A 174 16.98 -10.68 1.54
C VAL A 174 16.22 -10.92 2.84
N VAL A 175 15.83 -9.84 3.51
CA VAL A 175 15.27 -9.87 4.87
C VAL A 175 13.89 -9.22 4.94
N ASP A 176 13.02 -9.72 5.83
CA ASP A 176 11.74 -9.07 6.12
C ASP A 176 11.93 -7.81 6.97
N VAL A 177 11.44 -6.69 6.49
CA VAL A 177 11.42 -5.41 7.22
C VAL A 177 10.00 -4.87 7.41
N THR A 178 8.99 -5.69 7.18
CA THR A 178 7.57 -5.31 7.27
C THR A 178 7.21 -4.72 8.63
N ALA A 179 7.84 -5.20 9.71
CA ALA A 179 7.60 -4.72 11.07
C ALA A 179 7.89 -3.22 11.24
N ALA A 180 8.81 -2.64 10.44
CA ALA A 180 9.08 -1.21 10.47
C ALA A 180 7.83 -0.37 10.15
N LEU A 181 6.92 -0.89 9.33
CA LEU A 181 5.64 -0.26 9.04
C LEU A 181 4.49 -0.76 9.92
N THR A 182 4.45 -2.06 10.24
CA THR A 182 3.24 -2.72 10.76
C THR A 182 3.30 -3.09 12.24
N SER A 183 4.44 -2.92 12.93
CA SER A 183 4.52 -3.19 14.37
C SER A 183 3.46 -2.40 15.14
N PRO A 184 2.62 -3.02 15.98
CA PRO A 184 1.51 -2.34 16.66
C PRO A 184 1.95 -1.20 17.60
N ARG A 185 3.19 -1.21 18.07
CA ARG A 185 3.71 -0.23 19.03
C ARG A 185 4.67 0.79 18.42
N SER A 186 5.38 0.41 17.38
CA SER A 186 6.50 1.19 16.82
C SER A 186 6.48 1.29 15.31
N GLY A 187 5.56 0.61 14.64
CA GLY A 187 5.44 0.67 13.19
C GLY A 187 4.96 2.06 12.75
N LEU A 188 5.53 2.56 11.65
CA LEU A 188 5.22 3.90 11.15
C LEU A 188 3.73 4.06 10.81
N ARG A 189 3.05 2.99 10.38
CA ARG A 189 1.61 2.98 10.08
C ARG A 189 0.70 2.90 11.32
N SER A 190 1.28 2.74 12.52
CA SER A 190 0.50 2.69 13.76
C SER A 190 0.08 4.09 14.26
N PHE A 191 0.54 5.14 13.59
CA PHE A 191 0.23 6.53 13.91
C PHE A 191 -0.32 7.22 12.66
N CYS A 192 -1.39 7.99 12.85
CA CYS A 192 -1.98 8.83 11.80
C CYS A 192 -1.58 10.29 12.03
N SER A 193 -1.23 10.99 10.95
CA SER A 193 -1.10 12.44 10.96
C SER A 193 -2.47 13.13 11.02
N ALA A 194 -2.49 14.42 11.30
CA ALA A 194 -3.72 15.22 11.25
C ALA A 194 -4.34 15.22 9.84
N ASP A 195 -3.51 15.34 8.79
CA ASP A 195 -3.96 15.35 7.41
C ASP A 195 -4.56 13.98 7.02
N GLN A 196 -3.95 12.88 7.48
CA GLN A 196 -4.47 11.53 7.25
C GLN A 196 -5.81 11.30 7.98
N ILE A 197 -5.94 11.80 9.21
CA ILE A 197 -7.21 11.75 9.96
C ILE A 197 -8.29 12.56 9.23
N ALA A 198 -7.96 13.75 8.71
CA ALA A 198 -8.90 14.58 7.96
C ALA A 198 -9.45 13.86 6.71
N VAL A 199 -8.59 13.12 5.96
CA VAL A 199 -9.04 12.30 4.82
C VAL A 199 -10.00 11.20 5.26
N PHE A 200 -9.70 10.50 6.36
CA PHE A 200 -10.59 9.45 6.88
C PHE A 200 -11.93 10.04 7.39
N GLU A 201 -11.89 11.16 8.08
CA GLU A 201 -13.08 11.84 8.58
C GLU A 201 -13.97 12.32 7.42
N TRP A 202 -13.38 12.90 6.38
CA TRP A 202 -14.10 13.28 5.17
C TRP A 202 -14.80 12.10 4.53
N GLY A 203 -14.09 10.98 4.32
CA GLY A 203 -14.68 9.75 3.75
C GLY A 203 -15.80 9.17 4.61
N ALA A 204 -15.61 9.09 5.93
CA ALA A 204 -16.60 8.60 6.87
C ALA A 204 -17.87 9.48 6.90
N SER A 205 -17.70 10.81 6.90
CA SER A 205 -18.81 11.77 6.90
C SER A 205 -19.61 11.68 5.60
N ARG A 206 -18.96 11.56 4.44
CA ARG A 206 -19.63 11.35 3.13
C ARG A 206 -20.42 10.06 3.11
N CYS A 207 -19.81 8.94 3.54
CA CYS A 207 -20.52 7.66 3.63
C CYS A 207 -21.75 7.76 4.54
N SER A 208 -21.59 8.40 5.71
CA SER A 208 -22.70 8.58 6.66
C SER A 208 -23.83 9.42 6.06
N ALA A 209 -23.50 10.52 5.36
CA ALA A 209 -24.50 11.37 4.71
C ALA A 209 -25.32 10.58 3.67
N TYR A 210 -24.66 9.82 2.78
CA TYR A 210 -25.35 9.00 1.79
C TYR A 210 -26.22 7.89 2.42
N VAL A 211 -25.73 7.23 3.47
CA VAL A 211 -26.55 6.22 4.19
C VAL A 211 -27.80 6.86 4.78
N MET A 212 -27.68 8.06 5.38
CA MET A 212 -28.83 8.77 5.93
C MET A 212 -29.82 9.21 4.86
N GLU A 213 -29.35 9.67 3.70
CA GLU A 213 -30.20 9.99 2.55
C GLU A 213 -31.01 8.76 2.05
N ILE A 214 -30.32 7.61 1.92
CA ILE A 214 -30.96 6.35 1.54
C ILE A 214 -32.04 5.96 2.55
N LEU A 215 -31.72 6.01 3.85
CA LEU A 215 -32.67 5.68 4.92
C LEU A 215 -33.86 6.63 4.93
N ALA A 216 -33.65 7.93 4.76
CA ALA A 216 -34.72 8.92 4.69
C ALA A 216 -35.60 8.77 3.45
N GLY A 217 -35.05 8.25 2.35
CA GLY A 217 -35.77 7.93 1.11
C GLY A 217 -36.50 6.58 1.11
N ALA A 218 -36.23 5.72 2.09
CA ALA A 218 -36.82 4.36 2.14
C ALA A 218 -38.34 4.44 2.37
N ARG A 219 -39.10 3.80 1.48
CA ARG A 219 -40.57 3.75 1.54
C ARG A 219 -41.05 2.34 1.19
N PRO A 220 -42.18 1.87 1.75
CA PRO A 220 -42.75 0.60 1.34
C PRO A 220 -43.04 0.55 -0.16
N GLY A 221 -42.58 -0.51 -0.81
CA GLY A 221 -42.80 -0.74 -2.25
C GLY A 221 -41.76 -0.11 -3.19
N VAL A 222 -40.70 0.52 -2.67
CA VAL A 222 -39.52 0.97 -3.42
C VAL A 222 -38.39 -0.05 -3.21
N SER A 223 -37.82 -0.54 -4.32
CA SER A 223 -36.67 -1.47 -4.30
C SER A 223 -35.38 -0.73 -4.65
#